data_8d3c07ff99ed5590eb9004225d513eb6
#
_entry.id   8d3c07ff99ed5590eb9004225d513eb6
#
_cell.length_a   1.000
_cell.length_b   1.000
_cell.length_c   1.000
_cell.angle_alpha   90.00
_cell.angle_beta   90.00
_cell.angle_gamma   90.00
#
_symmetry.space_group_name_H-M   'P 1'
#
loop_
_entity.id
_entity.type
_entity.pdbx_description
1 polymer ?
#
loop_
_entity_poly.entity_id
_entity_poly.type
_entity_poly.pdbx_seq_one_letter_code
_entity_poly.pdbx_strand_id
1 'polypeptide(L)'
;MFMIQIIKKQLLATALTLFPILASAEVVSSPNGNVSLQFALDEGGRPTYQLTYKQLQVVKTSRLGLELAGQENLMDGFQVSDTETSTFDEIWQPVWGETRDIRNHYNELLVKMSQPKTDRQMNIRFRVYDEGIGLRYEFPVQKNLVYFVVKEEHTQFAMTGDHTAWWIPGDYDTQEYDYMETRLSEIRSHMREAITPNASQTPFSETGVQTSLQMKTADGLYINIHEAALVDYSCMHLNLDDKNMVFESWLTPDAQGNKGHLQAPCVSPWRTVMVSDDARDILASNLILNLNEPCKIEDTSWIKPVKYVGVWWEMINGKHQWSYTFDLPSVQLDHLDYTTTKPHGLHGANNDNVRRYIDFAAKHGFDQVLVEGWNIGWEDWFGKSKDYVFDFQTPYPDFDIKALNDYAHSKGVSLQMHHETSASTRNYERHLEAAYQLMNKYGYTAVKSGYVGNIIPRGEYHYG
;
A
#
# COMPACT_ATOMS: atom_id res chain seq x y z
N MET A 1 95.62 -14.15 -14.97
CA MET A 1 94.96 -15.46 -14.96
C MET A 1 93.99 -15.49 -13.77
N PHE A 2 92.74 -15.23 -13.96
CA PHE A 2 91.60 -15.67 -13.24
C PHE A 2 90.36 -14.95 -13.83
N MET A 3 89.50 -15.71 -14.49
CA MET A 3 88.24 -15.31 -15.06
C MET A 3 87.19 -15.13 -13.90
N ILE A 4 86.56 -13.98 -13.85
CA ILE A 4 85.39 -13.80 -13.00
C ILE A 4 84.17 -13.69 -13.93
N GLN A 5 83.27 -14.71 -13.87
CA GLN A 5 81.97 -14.72 -14.52
C GLN A 5 81.03 -13.87 -13.72
N ILE A 6 80.42 -12.88 -14.37
CA ILE A 6 79.29 -12.08 -13.82
C ILE A 6 77.98 -12.73 -14.27
N ILE A 7 77.24 -13.30 -13.31
CA ILE A 7 75.91 -13.83 -13.54
C ILE A 7 74.93 -12.66 -13.48
N LYS A 8 74.35 -12.30 -14.62
CA LYS A 8 73.18 -11.38 -14.67
C LYS A 8 71.90 -12.12 -14.22
N LYS A 9 71.34 -11.78 -13.05
CA LYS A 9 69.95 -12.13 -12.66
C LYS A 9 68.99 -11.24 -13.43
N GLN A 10 68.24 -11.79 -14.36
CA GLN A 10 67.05 -11.16 -14.93
C GLN A 10 65.91 -11.30 -13.92
N LEU A 11 65.45 -10.19 -13.36
CA LEU A 11 64.15 -10.12 -12.67
C LEU A 11 63.06 -10.09 -13.75
N LEU A 12 62.27 -11.16 -13.83
CA LEU A 12 61.01 -11.18 -14.56
C LEU A 12 59.96 -10.48 -13.70
N ALA A 13 59.61 -9.24 -14.00
CA ALA A 13 58.48 -8.56 -13.41
C ALA A 13 57.21 -9.06 -14.10
N THR A 14 56.48 -9.94 -13.45
CA THR A 14 55.11 -10.32 -13.87
C THR A 14 54.18 -9.15 -13.59
N ALA A 15 53.86 -8.37 -14.60
CA ALA A 15 52.79 -7.37 -14.52
C ALA A 15 51.44 -8.12 -14.44
N LEU A 16 50.83 -8.13 -13.25
CA LEU A 16 49.44 -8.50 -13.09
C LEU A 16 48.60 -7.38 -13.73
N THR A 17 48.17 -7.58 -14.96
CA THR A 17 47.13 -6.76 -15.58
C THR A 17 45.81 -7.09 -14.88
N LEU A 18 45.41 -6.24 -13.93
CA LEU A 18 44.03 -6.18 -13.46
C LEU A 18 43.17 -5.74 -14.66
N PHE A 19 42.55 -6.70 -15.32
CA PHE A 19 41.41 -6.39 -16.18
C PHE A 19 40.29 -5.89 -15.28
N PRO A 20 39.72 -4.72 -15.55
CA PRO A 20 38.48 -4.36 -14.87
C PRO A 20 37.44 -5.42 -15.25
N ILE A 21 36.90 -6.12 -14.28
CA ILE A 21 35.74 -6.96 -14.46
C ILE A 21 34.61 -5.93 -14.75
N LEU A 22 34.31 -5.73 -16.02
CA LEU A 22 33.08 -5.08 -16.44
C LEU A 22 31.96 -5.94 -15.83
N ALA A 23 31.23 -5.40 -14.88
CA ALA A 23 30.05 -6.07 -14.32
C ALA A 23 29.14 -6.39 -15.52
N SER A 24 28.92 -7.67 -15.78
CA SER A 24 28.02 -8.10 -16.85
C SER A 24 26.62 -7.61 -16.49
N ALA A 25 25.98 -6.93 -17.41
CA ALA A 25 24.60 -6.55 -17.25
C ALA A 25 23.70 -7.78 -17.46
N GLU A 26 22.83 -8.06 -16.51
CA GLU A 26 21.85 -9.14 -16.62
C GLU A 26 20.58 -8.60 -17.30
N VAL A 27 20.07 -9.33 -18.29
CA VAL A 27 18.89 -8.91 -19.07
C VAL A 27 17.81 -9.98 -18.98
N VAL A 28 16.59 -9.56 -18.71
CA VAL A 28 15.40 -10.41 -18.75
C VAL A 28 14.29 -9.69 -19.51
N SER A 29 13.62 -10.42 -20.41
CA SER A 29 12.50 -9.87 -21.20
C SER A 29 11.19 -10.57 -20.88
N SER A 30 10.07 -9.89 -21.13
CA SER A 30 8.75 -10.48 -21.03
C SER A 30 8.57 -11.67 -21.98
N PRO A 31 7.57 -12.53 -21.75
CA PRO A 31 7.30 -13.67 -22.64
C PRO A 31 7.10 -13.30 -24.11
N ASN A 32 6.47 -12.16 -24.41
CA ASN A 32 6.30 -11.64 -25.77
C ASN A 32 7.50 -10.82 -26.29
N GLY A 33 8.50 -10.57 -25.45
CA GLY A 33 9.72 -9.83 -25.81
C GLY A 33 9.56 -8.30 -25.90
N ASN A 34 8.39 -7.74 -25.60
CA ASN A 34 8.16 -6.29 -25.70
C ASN A 34 8.73 -5.49 -24.53
N VAL A 35 8.65 -6.04 -23.32
CA VAL A 35 9.24 -5.45 -22.11
C VAL A 35 10.59 -6.06 -21.87
N SER A 36 11.63 -5.26 -21.66
CA SER A 36 12.97 -5.73 -21.32
C SER A 36 13.56 -4.95 -20.17
N LEU A 37 14.03 -5.66 -19.16
CA LEU A 37 14.69 -5.11 -17.98
C LEU A 37 16.17 -5.48 -18.04
N GLN A 38 17.01 -4.52 -17.76
CA GLN A 38 18.45 -4.71 -17.59
C GLN A 38 18.85 -4.34 -16.15
N PHE A 39 19.51 -5.25 -15.46
CA PHE A 39 20.13 -5.03 -14.15
C PHE A 39 21.64 -4.91 -14.28
N ALA A 40 22.26 -4.03 -13.50
CA ALA A 40 23.72 -3.95 -13.37
C ALA A 40 24.12 -3.37 -12.00
N LEU A 41 25.35 -3.66 -11.55
CA LEU A 41 26.01 -2.88 -10.51
C LEU A 41 26.82 -1.75 -11.14
N ASP A 42 26.75 -0.54 -10.57
CA ASP A 42 27.66 0.55 -10.96
C ASP A 42 29.09 0.33 -10.41
N GLU A 43 30.01 1.24 -10.71
CA GLU A 43 31.41 1.18 -10.25
C GLU A 43 31.56 1.13 -8.72
N GLY A 44 30.56 1.64 -7.97
CA GLY A 44 30.50 1.60 -6.51
C GLY A 44 29.84 0.35 -5.95
N GLY A 45 29.44 -0.59 -6.81
CA GLY A 45 28.67 -1.76 -6.42
C GLY A 45 27.23 -1.41 -6.01
N ARG A 46 26.64 -0.34 -6.57
CA ARG A 46 25.23 0.03 -6.35
C ARG A 46 24.34 -0.70 -7.32
N PRO A 47 23.27 -1.34 -6.84
CA PRO A 47 22.30 -1.97 -7.73
C PRO A 47 21.56 -0.92 -8.56
N THR A 48 21.45 -1.16 -9.87
CA THR A 48 20.75 -0.31 -10.82
C THR A 48 19.93 -1.12 -11.79
N TYR A 49 18.86 -0.53 -12.33
CA TYR A 49 18.07 -1.15 -13.40
C TYR A 49 17.65 -0.13 -14.46
N GLN A 50 17.28 -0.63 -15.62
CA GLN A 50 16.66 0.12 -16.72
C GLN A 50 15.51 -0.68 -17.29
N LEU A 51 14.53 0.00 -17.90
CA LEU A 51 13.36 -0.62 -18.51
C LEU A 51 13.13 -0.07 -19.91
N THR A 52 12.87 -0.96 -20.86
CA THR A 52 12.45 -0.61 -22.22
C THR A 52 11.15 -1.33 -22.59
N TYR A 53 10.36 -0.69 -23.46
CA TYR A 53 9.16 -1.26 -24.07
C TYR A 53 9.21 -1.08 -25.58
N LYS A 54 9.13 -2.18 -26.34
CA LYS A 54 9.27 -2.16 -27.82
C LYS A 54 10.48 -1.33 -28.27
N GLN A 55 11.61 -1.50 -27.57
CA GLN A 55 12.88 -0.80 -27.76
C GLN A 55 12.90 0.71 -27.37
N LEU A 56 11.75 1.29 -26.99
CA LEU A 56 11.72 2.64 -26.40
C LEU A 56 12.09 2.58 -24.93
N GLN A 57 12.95 3.49 -24.48
CA GLN A 57 13.29 3.57 -23.07
C GLN A 57 12.08 4.08 -22.25
N VAL A 58 11.76 3.38 -21.16
CA VAL A 58 10.66 3.71 -20.24
C VAL A 58 11.22 4.27 -18.93
N VAL A 59 12.17 3.56 -18.34
CA VAL A 59 12.89 3.98 -17.14
C VAL A 59 14.38 3.98 -17.47
N LYS A 60 15.03 5.14 -17.28
CA LYS A 60 16.49 5.28 -17.39
C LYS A 60 17.18 4.57 -16.23
N THR A 61 18.51 4.50 -16.23
CA THR A 61 19.27 3.94 -15.13
C THR A 61 18.81 4.52 -13.80
N SER A 62 18.26 3.65 -12.96
CA SER A 62 17.64 3.95 -11.67
C SER A 62 18.29 3.13 -10.58
N ARG A 63 18.55 3.73 -9.44
CA ARG A 63 19.23 3.10 -8.30
C ARG A 63 18.24 2.34 -7.43
N LEU A 64 18.77 1.32 -6.75
CA LEU A 64 18.05 0.51 -5.78
C LEU A 64 18.89 0.42 -4.50
N GLY A 65 18.22 0.34 -3.34
CA GLY A 65 18.87 0.13 -2.05
C GLY A 65 18.06 0.60 -0.87
N LEU A 66 18.59 0.35 0.33
CA LEU A 66 17.93 0.69 1.59
C LEU A 66 18.93 1.34 2.55
N GLU A 67 18.50 2.41 3.18
CA GLU A 67 19.15 2.99 4.35
C GLU A 67 18.61 2.34 5.62
N LEU A 68 19.50 1.92 6.51
CA LEU A 68 19.16 1.23 7.74
C LEU A 68 19.40 2.12 8.97
N ALA A 69 18.50 2.06 9.94
CA ALA A 69 18.67 2.77 11.20
C ALA A 69 19.77 2.13 12.06
N GLY A 70 20.81 2.91 12.40
CA GLY A 70 21.86 2.47 13.33
C GLY A 70 22.76 1.33 12.83
N GLN A 71 22.74 1.02 11.53
CA GLN A 71 23.53 -0.01 10.89
C GLN A 71 24.14 0.49 9.57
N GLU A 72 25.12 -0.22 9.01
CA GLU A 72 25.63 0.03 7.65
C GLU A 72 24.48 -0.16 6.64
N ASN A 73 24.42 0.70 5.64
CA ASN A 73 23.36 0.70 4.64
C ASN A 73 23.49 -0.44 3.62
N LEU A 74 22.38 -0.76 2.96
CA LEU A 74 22.30 -1.68 1.84
C LEU A 74 22.14 -0.89 0.53
N MET A 75 23.06 0.05 0.29
CA MET A 75 23.03 1.00 -0.83
C MET A 75 24.10 0.74 -1.89
N ASP A 76 25.28 0.26 -1.47
CA ASP A 76 26.46 0.10 -2.32
C ASP A 76 27.39 -1.01 -1.82
N GLY A 77 28.56 -1.15 -2.47
CA GLY A 77 29.55 -2.15 -2.08
C GLY A 77 29.13 -3.60 -2.35
N PHE A 78 28.10 -3.82 -3.14
CA PHE A 78 27.63 -5.14 -3.51
C PHE A 78 28.49 -5.79 -4.60
N GLN A 79 28.52 -7.12 -4.55
CA GLN A 79 29.00 -7.99 -5.61
C GLN A 79 27.89 -9.00 -5.92
N VAL A 80 27.64 -9.25 -7.21
CA VAL A 80 26.73 -10.33 -7.61
C VAL A 80 27.42 -11.66 -7.29
N SER A 81 26.76 -12.46 -6.46
CA SER A 81 27.23 -13.80 -6.09
C SER A 81 26.66 -14.90 -6.98
N ASP A 82 25.43 -14.70 -7.47
CA ASP A 82 24.72 -15.65 -8.32
C ASP A 82 23.53 -14.97 -9.02
N THR A 83 23.08 -15.52 -10.15
CA THR A 83 21.86 -15.13 -10.84
C THR A 83 21.06 -16.36 -11.24
N GLU A 84 19.74 -16.30 -11.07
CA GLU A 84 18.82 -17.34 -11.49
C GLU A 84 17.75 -16.76 -12.42
N THR A 85 17.43 -17.47 -13.47
CA THR A 85 16.32 -17.13 -14.38
C THR A 85 15.31 -18.26 -14.42
N SER A 86 14.02 -17.88 -14.49
CA SER A 86 12.94 -18.85 -14.63
C SER A 86 11.79 -18.28 -15.46
N THR A 87 10.89 -19.14 -15.90
CA THR A 87 9.63 -18.76 -16.55
C THR A 87 8.49 -19.40 -15.79
N PHE A 88 7.40 -18.65 -15.62
CA PHE A 88 6.18 -19.12 -14.99
C PHE A 88 4.98 -18.85 -15.89
N ASP A 89 4.06 -19.80 -15.98
CA ASP A 89 2.84 -19.67 -16.77
C ASP A 89 1.73 -20.52 -16.15
N GLU A 90 0.73 -19.87 -15.58
CA GLU A 90 -0.40 -20.51 -14.90
C GLU A 90 -1.66 -19.68 -15.08
N ILE A 91 -2.82 -20.34 -15.09
CA ILE A 91 -4.12 -19.67 -15.00
C ILE A 91 -4.70 -19.96 -13.61
N TRP A 92 -5.09 -18.90 -12.91
CA TRP A 92 -5.72 -18.97 -11.60
C TRP A 92 -7.05 -18.20 -11.57
N GLN A 93 -7.83 -18.43 -10.54
CA GLN A 93 -9.13 -17.76 -10.36
C GLN A 93 -9.15 -17.04 -9.02
N PRO A 94 -9.46 -15.73 -8.99
CA PRO A 94 -9.71 -15.02 -7.75
C PRO A 94 -11.01 -15.51 -7.10
N VAL A 95 -11.16 -15.31 -5.79
CA VAL A 95 -12.40 -15.60 -5.07
C VAL A 95 -13.57 -14.81 -5.66
N TRP A 96 -13.33 -13.53 -5.90
CA TRP A 96 -14.23 -12.59 -6.58
C TRP A 96 -13.40 -11.61 -7.41
N GLY A 97 -13.97 -11.09 -8.47
CA GLY A 97 -13.32 -10.10 -9.33
C GLY A 97 -14.02 -9.94 -10.66
N GLU A 98 -13.55 -9.00 -11.45
CA GLU A 98 -14.07 -8.71 -12.79
C GLU A 98 -13.64 -9.77 -13.82
N THR A 99 -12.46 -10.35 -13.62
CA THR A 99 -11.89 -11.37 -14.50
C THR A 99 -11.87 -12.70 -13.76
N ARG A 100 -12.50 -13.71 -14.35
CA ARG A 100 -12.58 -15.05 -13.76
C ARG A 100 -11.27 -15.84 -13.88
N ASP A 101 -10.70 -15.86 -15.07
CA ASP A 101 -9.52 -16.66 -15.39
C ASP A 101 -8.35 -15.70 -15.65
N ILE A 102 -7.45 -15.56 -14.69
CA ILE A 102 -6.30 -14.66 -14.76
C ILE A 102 -5.06 -15.48 -15.10
N ARG A 103 -4.38 -15.12 -16.19
CA ARG A 103 -3.10 -15.72 -16.54
C ARG A 103 -1.98 -15.00 -15.78
N ASN A 104 -1.17 -15.76 -15.05
CA ASN A 104 0.06 -15.32 -14.43
C ASN A 104 1.24 -15.84 -15.24
N HIS A 105 1.76 -15.01 -16.16
CA HIS A 105 2.80 -15.40 -17.11
C HIS A 105 3.93 -14.36 -17.13
N TYR A 106 5.11 -14.78 -16.69
CA TYR A 106 6.28 -13.92 -16.61
C TYR A 106 7.58 -14.68 -16.80
N ASN A 107 8.64 -13.95 -17.14
CA ASN A 107 10.00 -14.37 -16.95
C ASN A 107 10.58 -13.69 -15.70
N GLU A 108 11.39 -14.42 -14.95
CA GLU A 108 11.94 -13.96 -13.67
C GLU A 108 13.46 -13.93 -13.71
N LEU A 109 14.05 -12.90 -13.10
CA LEU A 109 15.46 -12.80 -12.78
C LEU A 109 15.59 -12.59 -11.27
N LEU A 110 16.30 -13.50 -10.61
CA LEU A 110 16.73 -13.34 -9.22
C LEU A 110 18.23 -13.03 -9.22
N VAL A 111 18.59 -11.84 -8.70
CA VAL A 111 19.98 -11.44 -8.52
C VAL A 111 20.33 -11.58 -7.05
N LYS A 112 21.26 -12.48 -6.74
CA LYS A 112 21.79 -12.68 -5.38
C LYS A 112 23.06 -11.85 -5.21
N MET A 113 23.10 -11.02 -4.17
CA MET A 113 24.20 -10.10 -3.93
C MET A 113 24.70 -10.21 -2.49
N SER A 114 25.98 -9.93 -2.33
CA SER A 114 26.61 -9.82 -1.02
C SER A 114 27.43 -8.53 -0.91
N GLN A 115 27.52 -7.98 0.30
CA GLN A 115 28.44 -6.90 0.65
C GLN A 115 29.65 -7.50 1.37
N PRO A 116 30.83 -7.62 0.74
CA PRO A 116 32.01 -8.25 1.37
C PRO A 116 32.45 -7.57 2.67
N LYS A 117 32.25 -6.25 2.81
CA LYS A 117 32.64 -5.47 4.00
C LYS A 117 31.84 -5.88 5.24
N THR A 118 30.55 -6.19 5.09
CA THR A 118 29.62 -6.47 6.19
C THR A 118 29.23 -7.94 6.28
N ASP A 119 29.60 -8.73 5.29
CA ASP A 119 29.17 -10.14 5.10
C ASP A 119 27.64 -10.27 5.14
N ARG A 120 26.94 -9.32 4.48
CA ARG A 120 25.49 -9.26 4.38
C ARG A 120 25.02 -9.61 3.00
N GLN A 121 23.84 -10.19 2.91
CA GLN A 121 23.20 -10.60 1.67
C GLN A 121 21.89 -9.85 1.46
N MET A 122 21.66 -9.43 0.23
CA MET A 122 20.40 -8.87 -0.25
C MET A 122 20.19 -9.37 -1.68
N ASN A 123 19.03 -9.94 -1.95
CA ASN A 123 18.65 -10.32 -3.30
C ASN A 123 17.67 -9.30 -3.87
N ILE A 124 17.64 -9.17 -5.18
CA ILE A 124 16.60 -8.43 -5.88
C ILE A 124 15.95 -9.41 -6.86
N ARG A 125 14.63 -9.51 -6.78
CA ARG A 125 13.82 -10.33 -7.67
C ARG A 125 13.06 -9.42 -8.63
N PHE A 126 13.17 -9.72 -9.91
CA PHE A 126 12.43 -9.06 -10.99
C PHE A 126 11.49 -10.07 -11.65
N ARG A 127 10.22 -9.74 -11.79
CA ARG A 127 9.27 -10.43 -12.64
C ARG A 127 8.89 -9.53 -13.80
N VAL A 128 9.06 -10.02 -15.01
CA VAL A 128 8.82 -9.26 -16.25
C VAL A 128 7.66 -9.89 -16.98
N TYR A 129 6.55 -9.16 -16.98
CA TYR A 129 5.28 -9.49 -17.63
C TYR A 129 5.17 -8.77 -18.98
N ASP A 130 4.24 -9.19 -19.82
CA ASP A 130 3.94 -8.50 -21.08
C ASP A 130 3.39 -7.07 -20.88
N GLU A 131 2.83 -6.80 -19.70
CA GLU A 131 2.23 -5.52 -19.29
C GLU A 131 3.10 -4.66 -18.38
N GLY A 132 4.30 -5.13 -17.99
CA GLY A 132 5.19 -4.38 -17.10
C GLY A 132 6.08 -5.26 -16.23
N ILE A 133 6.56 -4.68 -15.13
CA ILE A 133 7.45 -5.37 -14.19
C ILE A 133 6.99 -5.23 -12.74
N GLY A 134 7.39 -6.20 -11.93
CA GLY A 134 7.50 -6.08 -10.47
C GLY A 134 8.95 -6.30 -10.04
N LEU A 135 9.44 -5.51 -9.09
CA LEU A 135 10.72 -5.73 -8.42
C LEU A 135 10.52 -5.69 -6.90
N ARG A 136 11.28 -6.51 -6.16
CA ARG A 136 11.30 -6.47 -4.70
C ARG A 136 12.65 -6.85 -4.15
N TYR A 137 12.91 -6.41 -2.92
CA TYR A 137 14.07 -6.83 -2.13
C TYR A 137 13.73 -8.11 -1.37
N GLU A 138 14.70 -9.02 -1.30
CA GLU A 138 14.60 -10.26 -0.53
C GLU A 138 15.82 -10.43 0.37
N PHE A 139 15.57 -10.73 1.64
CA PHE A 139 16.60 -10.89 2.66
C PHE A 139 16.62 -12.35 3.10
N PRO A 140 17.60 -13.16 2.63
CA PRO A 140 17.67 -14.58 3.00
C PRO A 140 18.05 -14.75 4.47
N VAL A 141 17.91 -15.97 4.98
CA VAL A 141 18.46 -16.35 6.29
C VAL A 141 19.96 -16.08 6.29
N GLN A 142 20.43 -15.25 7.21
CA GLN A 142 21.82 -14.86 7.31
C GLN A 142 22.21 -14.46 8.72
N LYS A 143 23.50 -14.50 9.04
CA LYS A 143 24.00 -14.25 10.39
C LYS A 143 24.10 -12.77 10.73
N ASN A 144 24.47 -11.93 9.76
CA ASN A 144 24.85 -10.54 10.00
C ASN A 144 23.75 -9.51 9.68
N LEU A 145 22.53 -9.98 9.35
CA LEU A 145 21.34 -9.15 9.16
C LEU A 145 20.09 -9.96 9.56
N VAL A 146 19.89 -10.14 10.88
CA VAL A 146 18.74 -10.90 11.40
C VAL A 146 17.54 -10.00 11.66
N TYR A 147 17.75 -8.93 12.40
CA TYR A 147 16.75 -7.89 12.68
C TYR A 147 17.31 -6.54 12.25
N PHE A 148 16.53 -5.77 11.54
CA PHE A 148 16.94 -4.45 11.06
C PHE A 148 15.74 -3.54 10.85
N VAL A 149 16.02 -2.24 10.91
CA VAL A 149 15.01 -1.19 10.72
C VAL A 149 15.34 -0.43 9.44
N VAL A 150 14.41 -0.38 8.52
CA VAL A 150 14.52 0.44 7.31
C VAL A 150 14.27 1.90 7.67
N LYS A 151 15.24 2.75 7.38
CA LYS A 151 15.15 4.20 7.57
C LYS A 151 14.58 4.87 6.33
N GLU A 152 15.11 4.53 5.16
CA GLU A 152 14.60 4.96 3.85
C GLU A 152 14.76 3.83 2.82
N GLU A 153 13.85 3.74 1.88
CA GLU A 153 13.98 2.94 0.67
C GLU A 153 14.30 3.88 -0.50
N HIS A 154 15.39 3.59 -1.20
CA HIS A 154 15.86 4.39 -2.33
C HIS A 154 15.61 3.67 -3.66
N THR A 155 14.37 3.27 -3.91
CA THR A 155 13.94 2.74 -5.21
C THR A 155 13.62 3.90 -6.15
N GLN A 156 14.46 4.08 -7.16
CA GLN A 156 14.31 5.17 -8.13
C GLN A 156 13.56 4.72 -9.38
N PHE A 157 12.89 5.71 -10.00
CA PHE A 157 12.23 5.61 -11.31
C PHE A 157 12.61 6.84 -12.12
N ALA A 158 13.72 6.77 -12.85
CA ALA A 158 14.23 7.88 -13.63
C ALA A 158 13.51 7.99 -14.97
N MET A 159 12.62 8.97 -15.10
CA MET A 159 11.79 9.16 -16.28
C MET A 159 12.58 9.69 -17.45
N THR A 160 12.14 9.37 -18.67
CA THR A 160 12.81 9.73 -19.92
C THR A 160 12.61 11.17 -20.33
N GLY A 161 11.65 11.86 -19.72
CA GLY A 161 11.36 13.25 -20.04
C GLY A 161 10.31 13.87 -19.12
N ASP A 162 9.91 15.08 -19.43
CA ASP A 162 8.86 15.81 -18.75
C ASP A 162 7.48 15.33 -19.25
N HIS A 163 7.00 14.24 -18.67
CA HIS A 163 5.76 13.57 -19.06
C HIS A 163 4.51 14.30 -18.58
N THR A 164 3.39 14.11 -19.25
CA THR A 164 2.09 14.43 -18.67
C THR A 164 1.76 13.41 -17.59
N ALA A 165 1.33 13.88 -16.42
CA ALA A 165 0.97 13.03 -15.29
C ALA A 165 -0.43 13.36 -14.77
N TRP A 166 -1.15 12.34 -14.34
CA TRP A 166 -2.38 12.44 -13.54
C TRP A 166 -2.02 12.04 -12.11
N TRP A 167 -2.11 13.00 -11.20
CA TRP A 167 -1.55 12.84 -9.85
C TRP A 167 -2.41 13.54 -8.80
N ILE A 168 -2.26 13.10 -7.56
CA ILE A 168 -2.72 13.78 -6.36
C ILE A 168 -1.54 14.00 -5.41
N PRO A 169 -1.60 14.98 -4.48
CA PRO A 169 -0.58 15.18 -3.47
C PRO A 169 -0.25 13.91 -2.70
N GLY A 170 1.04 13.66 -2.48
CA GLY A 170 1.50 12.61 -1.58
C GLY A 170 1.20 13.00 -0.14
N ASP A 171 0.42 12.16 0.54
CA ASP A 171 -0.06 12.41 1.89
C ASP A 171 -0.06 11.11 2.69
N TYR A 172 0.36 11.17 3.96
CA TYR A 172 0.49 9.99 4.81
C TYR A 172 -0.85 9.50 5.40
N ASP A 173 -1.91 10.30 5.29
CA ASP A 173 -3.19 10.01 5.94
C ASP A 173 -4.38 9.93 4.97
N THR A 174 -4.30 10.46 3.75
CA THR A 174 -5.42 10.51 2.82
C THR A 174 -5.06 10.34 1.36
N GLN A 175 -6.02 9.86 0.55
CA GLN A 175 -6.00 9.84 -0.92
C GLN A 175 -7.21 10.59 -1.50
N GLU A 176 -7.89 11.42 -0.72
CA GLU A 176 -9.17 12.04 -1.08
C GLU A 176 -8.99 13.44 -1.70
N TYR A 177 -7.91 13.66 -2.41
CA TYR A 177 -7.68 14.85 -3.21
C TYR A 177 -8.23 14.69 -4.63
N ASP A 178 -8.55 15.81 -5.29
CA ASP A 178 -8.89 15.81 -6.69
C ASP A 178 -7.65 15.58 -7.56
N TYR A 179 -7.79 14.81 -8.65
CA TYR A 179 -6.68 14.58 -9.58
C TYR A 179 -6.31 15.84 -10.37
N MET A 180 -5.03 16.09 -10.39
CA MET A 180 -4.41 17.11 -11.27
C MET A 180 -3.86 16.47 -12.54
N GLU A 181 -3.96 17.16 -13.67
CA GLU A 181 -3.30 16.80 -14.92
C GLU A 181 -2.29 17.90 -15.27
N THR A 182 -0.98 17.60 -15.17
CA THR A 182 0.10 18.55 -15.44
C THR A 182 1.31 17.85 -16.06
N ARG A 183 2.32 18.63 -16.46
CA ARG A 183 3.67 18.11 -16.67
C ARG A 183 4.33 17.79 -15.34
N LEU A 184 5.32 16.86 -15.33
CA LEU A 184 6.09 16.56 -14.13
C LEU A 184 6.79 17.79 -13.56
N SER A 185 7.33 18.65 -14.42
CA SER A 185 8.00 19.93 -14.04
C SER A 185 7.05 20.93 -13.38
N GLU A 186 5.74 20.77 -13.54
CA GLU A 186 4.71 21.69 -13.05
C GLU A 186 4.12 21.25 -11.70
N ILE A 187 4.39 20.01 -11.23
CA ILE A 187 3.84 19.47 -9.97
C ILE A 187 4.08 20.44 -8.82
N ARG A 188 5.32 20.94 -8.65
CA ARG A 188 5.67 21.89 -7.57
C ARG A 188 4.81 23.13 -7.58
N SER A 189 4.56 23.72 -8.74
CA SER A 189 3.81 24.96 -8.84
C SER A 189 2.31 24.78 -8.58
N HIS A 190 1.77 23.59 -8.82
CA HIS A 190 0.36 23.24 -8.61
C HIS A 190 0.08 22.56 -7.25
N MET A 191 1.12 22.15 -6.52
CA MET A 191 0.96 21.39 -5.27
C MET A 191 0.03 22.10 -4.27
N ARG A 192 0.20 23.41 -4.10
CA ARG A 192 -0.61 24.19 -3.15
C ARG A 192 -2.10 24.21 -3.53
N GLU A 193 -2.40 24.24 -4.82
CA GLU A 193 -3.77 24.21 -5.34
C GLU A 193 -4.38 22.82 -5.18
N ALA A 194 -3.59 21.77 -5.39
CA ALA A 194 -4.02 20.38 -5.31
C ALA A 194 -4.36 19.92 -3.86
N ILE A 195 -3.76 20.54 -2.83
CA ILE A 195 -4.05 20.23 -1.43
C ILE A 195 -5.36 20.90 -1.03
N THR A 196 -6.46 20.16 -1.14
CA THR A 196 -7.81 20.59 -0.73
C THR A 196 -8.12 20.15 0.70
N PRO A 197 -9.06 20.83 1.43
CA PRO A 197 -9.42 20.44 2.79
C PRO A 197 -9.89 18.99 2.90
N ASN A 198 -9.39 18.28 3.89
CA ASN A 198 -9.73 16.88 4.16
C ASN A 198 -9.76 16.63 5.68
N ALA A 199 -10.33 15.49 6.10
CA ALA A 199 -10.47 15.13 7.51
C ALA A 199 -9.12 14.92 8.21
N SER A 200 -8.14 14.36 7.50
CA SER A 200 -6.76 14.18 7.94
C SER A 200 -5.84 14.60 6.80
N GLN A 201 -4.84 15.40 7.07
CA GLN A 201 -3.92 15.93 6.07
C GLN A 201 -2.50 15.94 6.61
N THR A 202 -1.61 15.26 5.93
CA THR A 202 -0.17 15.23 6.21
C THR A 202 0.63 15.16 4.91
N PRO A 203 0.50 16.16 4.00
CA PRO A 203 1.31 16.21 2.78
C PRO A 203 2.78 16.36 3.16
N PHE A 204 3.65 15.57 2.54
CA PHE A 204 5.03 15.48 3.00
C PHE A 204 6.03 16.29 2.17
N SER A 205 5.68 16.70 0.94
CA SER A 205 6.62 17.35 0.04
C SER A 205 5.91 18.23 -0.99
N GLU A 206 6.62 19.23 -1.52
CA GLU A 206 6.13 20.08 -2.62
C GLU A 206 6.15 19.36 -3.99
N THR A 207 6.77 18.19 -4.08
CA THR A 207 6.86 17.36 -5.29
C THR A 207 6.48 15.92 -5.04
N GLY A 208 5.93 15.65 -3.84
CA GLY A 208 5.47 14.33 -3.44
C GLY A 208 4.11 14.02 -4.06
N VAL A 209 3.99 12.83 -4.64
CA VAL A 209 2.74 12.34 -5.24
C VAL A 209 2.36 10.97 -4.70
N GLN A 210 1.06 10.70 -4.73
CA GLN A 210 0.51 9.40 -4.34
C GLN A 210 0.77 8.35 -5.43
N THR A 211 0.85 7.08 -5.05
CA THR A 211 0.66 5.95 -5.95
C THR A 211 -0.82 5.52 -5.94
N SER A 212 -1.39 5.04 -7.03
CA SER A 212 -0.77 4.78 -8.32
C SER A 212 -0.60 6.07 -9.12
N LEU A 213 0.59 6.28 -9.68
CA LEU A 213 0.89 7.43 -10.51
C LEU A 213 0.75 7.06 -11.99
N GLN A 214 -0.15 7.73 -12.71
CA GLN A 214 -0.35 7.53 -14.14
C GLN A 214 0.36 8.63 -14.94
N MET A 215 1.09 8.24 -15.98
CA MET A 215 1.80 9.17 -16.87
C MET A 215 1.59 8.81 -18.34
N LYS A 216 1.82 9.80 -19.21
CA LYS A 216 1.90 9.64 -20.66
C LYS A 216 3.15 10.32 -21.21
N THR A 217 3.96 9.56 -21.94
CA THR A 217 5.17 10.07 -22.59
C THR A 217 4.85 10.82 -23.88
N ALA A 218 5.83 11.61 -24.38
CA ALA A 218 5.69 12.28 -25.69
C ALA A 218 5.59 11.27 -26.85
N ASP A 219 6.18 10.08 -26.70
CA ASP A 219 6.13 9.00 -27.68
C ASP A 219 4.83 8.19 -27.62
N GLY A 220 3.89 8.57 -26.74
CA GLY A 220 2.57 7.97 -26.66
C GLY A 220 2.48 6.74 -25.75
N LEU A 221 3.53 6.42 -24.99
CA LEU A 221 3.46 5.35 -23.98
C LEU A 221 2.72 5.82 -22.74
N TYR A 222 1.91 4.94 -22.18
CA TYR A 222 1.30 5.09 -20.86
C TYR A 222 2.11 4.30 -19.84
N ILE A 223 2.43 4.93 -18.72
CA ILE A 223 3.24 4.36 -17.62
C ILE A 223 2.46 4.51 -16.34
N ASN A 224 2.38 3.42 -15.54
CA ASN A 224 1.81 3.47 -14.21
C ASN A 224 2.84 2.94 -13.20
N ILE A 225 3.09 3.71 -12.14
CA ILE A 225 3.97 3.31 -11.03
C ILE A 225 3.10 3.05 -9.81
N HIS A 226 3.24 1.85 -9.22
CA HIS A 226 2.48 1.44 -8.04
C HIS A 226 3.26 0.40 -7.24
N GLU A 227 2.59 -0.27 -6.31
CA GLU A 227 3.10 -1.36 -5.48
C GLU A 227 2.09 -2.51 -5.38
N ALA A 228 2.57 -3.68 -4.98
CA ALA A 228 1.73 -4.85 -4.74
C ALA A 228 2.25 -5.65 -3.53
N ALA A 229 1.38 -6.47 -2.96
CA ALA A 229 1.68 -7.30 -1.78
C ALA A 229 2.24 -6.45 -0.62
N LEU A 230 1.54 -5.36 -0.29
CA LEU A 230 1.87 -4.50 0.85
C LEU A 230 1.49 -5.22 2.16
N VAL A 231 2.47 -5.93 2.72
CA VAL A 231 2.33 -6.73 3.95
C VAL A 231 3.52 -6.44 4.85
N ASP A 232 3.25 -6.11 6.11
CA ASP A 232 4.27 -5.79 7.14
C ASP A 232 5.31 -4.75 6.69
N TYR A 233 4.88 -3.74 5.94
CA TYR A 233 5.72 -2.70 5.39
C TYR A 233 4.92 -1.43 5.12
N SER A 234 5.56 -0.26 5.15
CA SER A 234 4.91 1.02 4.90
C SER A 234 4.50 1.21 3.44
N CYS A 235 3.38 1.91 3.23
CA CYS A 235 2.90 2.30 1.91
C CYS A 235 3.90 3.21 1.19
N MET A 236 4.07 2.97 -0.12
CA MET A 236 4.93 3.77 -0.99
C MET A 236 4.18 4.95 -1.61
N HIS A 237 4.72 6.12 -1.39
CA HIS A 237 4.51 7.33 -2.20
C HIS A 237 5.74 7.56 -3.09
N LEU A 238 5.72 8.59 -3.89
CA LEU A 238 6.83 8.99 -4.74
C LEU A 238 7.19 10.45 -4.50
N ASN A 239 8.49 10.74 -4.39
CA ASN A 239 8.97 12.11 -4.35
C ASN A 239 9.78 12.41 -5.62
N LEU A 240 9.47 13.51 -6.31
CA LEU A 240 10.07 13.87 -7.59
C LEU A 240 11.24 14.83 -7.40
N ASP A 241 12.40 14.44 -7.89
CA ASP A 241 13.45 15.39 -8.30
C ASP A 241 13.01 16.02 -9.64
N ASP A 242 12.37 17.17 -9.56
CA ASP A 242 11.78 17.89 -10.71
C ASP A 242 12.81 18.52 -11.65
N LYS A 243 14.10 18.48 -11.30
CA LYS A 243 15.20 18.93 -12.18
C LYS A 243 15.71 17.81 -13.07
N ASN A 244 15.79 16.59 -12.50
CA ASN A 244 16.34 15.43 -13.18
C ASN A 244 15.25 14.48 -13.70
N MET A 245 13.99 14.72 -13.37
CA MET A 245 12.83 13.86 -13.66
C MET A 245 13.01 12.46 -13.08
N VAL A 246 13.41 12.39 -11.82
CA VAL A 246 13.61 11.12 -11.10
C VAL A 246 12.64 11.04 -9.94
N PHE A 247 11.73 10.08 -9.97
CA PHE A 247 10.99 9.70 -8.79
C PHE A 247 11.83 8.79 -7.91
N GLU A 248 11.69 8.94 -6.60
CA GLU A 248 12.23 8.04 -5.61
C GLU A 248 11.09 7.60 -4.67
N SER A 249 11.09 6.35 -4.25
CA SER A 249 10.15 5.85 -3.26
C SER A 249 10.21 6.71 -2.00
N TRP A 250 9.05 7.01 -1.45
CA TRP A 250 8.90 7.79 -0.23
C TRP A 250 7.90 7.10 0.65
N LEU A 251 8.39 6.37 1.64
CA LEU A 251 7.55 5.54 2.48
C LEU A 251 6.94 6.33 3.62
N THR A 252 5.75 5.95 4.06
CA THR A 252 5.12 6.52 5.25
C THR A 252 5.94 6.16 6.48
N PRO A 253 6.34 7.13 7.33
CA PRO A 253 7.08 6.86 8.55
C PRO A 253 6.19 6.40 9.70
N ASP A 254 6.75 5.61 10.62
CA ASP A 254 6.19 5.45 11.96
C ASP A 254 6.43 6.72 12.82
N ALA A 255 5.96 6.72 14.07
CA ALA A 255 6.12 7.85 14.99
C ALA A 255 7.59 8.21 15.29
N GLN A 256 8.54 7.34 14.98
CA GLN A 256 9.98 7.54 15.16
C GLN A 256 10.70 7.88 13.85
N GLY A 257 9.97 7.92 12.75
CA GLY A 257 10.46 8.19 11.41
C GLY A 257 11.07 6.98 10.72
N ASN A 258 10.81 5.75 11.17
CA ASN A 258 11.23 4.52 10.50
C ASN A 258 10.17 4.06 9.50
N LYS A 259 10.58 3.24 8.53
CA LYS A 259 9.73 2.82 7.41
C LYS A 259 9.42 1.31 7.41
N GLY A 260 10.12 0.53 8.21
CA GLY A 260 9.88 -0.90 8.33
C GLY A 260 10.74 -1.54 9.40
N HIS A 261 10.16 -2.48 10.13
CA HIS A 261 10.82 -3.28 11.15
C HIS A 261 10.85 -4.72 10.67
N LEU A 262 12.01 -5.17 10.17
CA LEU A 262 12.13 -6.42 9.45
C LEU A 262 12.97 -7.45 10.17
N GLN A 263 12.62 -8.72 10.01
CA GLN A 263 13.38 -9.86 10.48
C GLN A 263 13.61 -10.85 9.34
N ALA A 264 14.85 -11.11 9.01
CA ALA A 264 15.20 -12.09 7.97
C ALA A 264 14.90 -13.55 8.43
N PRO A 265 14.37 -14.44 7.57
CA PRO A 265 14.09 -14.17 6.15
C PRO A 265 12.82 -13.35 5.95
N CYS A 266 12.87 -12.36 5.08
CA CYS A 266 11.73 -11.53 4.72
C CYS A 266 11.86 -10.94 3.32
N VAL A 267 10.77 -10.35 2.83
CA VAL A 267 10.71 -9.67 1.54
C VAL A 267 10.02 -8.33 1.69
N SER A 268 10.39 -7.36 0.84
CA SER A 268 9.64 -6.12 0.70
C SER A 268 8.37 -6.33 -0.14
N PRO A 269 7.40 -5.41 -0.14
CA PRO A 269 6.41 -5.33 -1.19
C PRO A 269 7.05 -5.22 -2.58
N TRP A 270 6.26 -5.52 -3.61
CA TRP A 270 6.67 -5.28 -4.99
C TRP A 270 6.53 -3.81 -5.35
N ARG A 271 7.53 -3.27 -6.04
CA ARG A 271 7.44 -1.99 -6.74
C ARG A 271 7.14 -2.30 -8.19
N THR A 272 6.12 -1.67 -8.77
CA THR A 272 5.62 -2.03 -10.09
C THR A 272 5.73 -0.87 -11.07
N VAL A 273 6.03 -1.21 -12.33
CA VAL A 273 5.96 -0.30 -13.47
C VAL A 273 5.18 -1.00 -14.56
N MET A 274 3.96 -0.57 -14.82
CA MET A 274 3.18 -0.98 -15.99
C MET A 274 3.49 -0.06 -17.16
N VAL A 275 3.51 -0.59 -18.36
CA VAL A 275 3.75 0.17 -19.59
C VAL A 275 2.99 -0.40 -20.78
N SER A 276 2.34 0.47 -21.54
CA SER A 276 1.69 0.11 -22.82
C SER A 276 1.63 1.32 -23.75
N ASP A 277 1.43 1.08 -25.03
CA ASP A 277 1.06 2.09 -26.01
C ASP A 277 -0.48 2.27 -26.13
N ASP A 278 -1.25 1.58 -25.29
CA ASP A 278 -2.71 1.73 -25.14
C ASP A 278 -3.08 1.93 -23.67
N ALA A 279 -3.77 3.04 -23.34
CA ALA A 279 -4.22 3.33 -21.98
C ALA A 279 -5.15 2.25 -21.40
N ARG A 280 -5.90 1.54 -22.25
CA ARG A 280 -6.83 0.50 -21.84
C ARG A 280 -6.12 -0.73 -21.24
N ASP A 281 -4.89 -0.99 -21.68
CA ASP A 281 -4.10 -2.11 -21.16
C ASP A 281 -3.70 -1.85 -19.71
N ILE A 282 -3.41 -0.60 -19.34
CA ILE A 282 -3.14 -0.23 -17.94
C ILE A 282 -4.37 -0.48 -17.07
N LEU A 283 -5.55 -0.08 -17.54
CA LEU A 283 -6.81 -0.28 -16.81
C LEU A 283 -7.18 -1.76 -16.68
N ALA A 284 -6.89 -2.57 -17.71
CA ALA A 284 -7.21 -4.00 -17.74
C ALA A 284 -6.12 -4.89 -17.12
N SER A 285 -5.01 -4.30 -16.66
CA SER A 285 -3.86 -5.04 -16.13
C SER A 285 -4.22 -5.86 -14.88
N ASN A 286 -3.72 -7.10 -14.84
CA ASN A 286 -3.79 -7.97 -13.67
C ASN A 286 -2.44 -8.09 -12.94
N LEU A 287 -1.48 -7.25 -13.26
CA LEU A 287 -0.11 -7.31 -12.70
C LEU A 287 -0.12 -7.26 -11.18
N ILE A 288 -0.90 -6.35 -10.58
CA ILE A 288 -0.99 -6.22 -9.13
C ILE A 288 -1.57 -7.50 -8.49
N LEU A 289 -2.59 -8.10 -9.10
CA LEU A 289 -3.18 -9.35 -8.62
C LEU A 289 -2.18 -10.51 -8.71
N ASN A 290 -1.45 -10.60 -9.81
CA ASN A 290 -0.45 -11.64 -10.08
C ASN A 290 0.78 -11.57 -9.16
N LEU A 291 1.06 -10.42 -8.57
CA LEU A 291 2.19 -10.22 -7.64
C LEU A 291 1.82 -10.46 -6.17
N ASN A 292 0.54 -10.68 -5.86
CA ASN A 292 0.08 -11.05 -4.53
C ASN A 292 0.14 -12.57 -4.32
N GLU A 293 0.27 -12.96 -3.05
CA GLU A 293 0.24 -14.36 -2.66
C GLU A 293 -1.17 -14.95 -2.86
N PRO A 294 -1.30 -16.25 -3.12
CA PRO A 294 -2.59 -16.92 -3.22
C PRO A 294 -3.42 -16.77 -1.94
N CYS A 295 -4.75 -16.83 -2.10
CA CYS A 295 -5.67 -16.83 -0.95
C CYS A 295 -5.37 -18.03 -0.03
N LYS A 296 -5.22 -17.75 1.28
CA LYS A 296 -4.93 -18.77 2.32
C LYS A 296 -6.19 -19.27 3.03
N ILE A 297 -7.36 -18.73 2.70
CA ILE A 297 -8.65 -19.17 3.26
C ILE A 297 -9.09 -20.42 2.50
N GLU A 298 -9.19 -21.55 3.20
CA GLU A 298 -9.51 -22.85 2.58
C GLU A 298 -10.94 -22.89 2.03
N ASP A 299 -11.92 -22.39 2.80
CA ASP A 299 -13.32 -22.28 2.34
C ASP A 299 -13.72 -20.83 2.14
N THR A 300 -13.83 -20.42 0.91
CA THR A 300 -14.24 -19.06 0.49
C THR A 300 -15.71 -18.99 0.04
N SER A 301 -16.47 -20.06 0.16
CA SER A 301 -17.85 -20.15 -0.34
C SER A 301 -18.83 -19.17 0.34
N TRP A 302 -18.49 -18.71 1.53
CA TRP A 302 -19.26 -17.73 2.29
C TRP A 302 -19.01 -16.28 1.85
N ILE A 303 -17.93 -15.99 1.15
CA ILE A 303 -17.60 -14.64 0.65
C ILE A 303 -18.50 -14.35 -0.54
N LYS A 304 -19.40 -13.36 -0.41
CA LYS A 304 -20.34 -12.96 -1.46
C LYS A 304 -20.40 -11.44 -1.55
N PRO A 305 -20.28 -10.85 -2.74
CA PRO A 305 -20.59 -9.45 -2.94
C PRO A 305 -22.04 -9.16 -2.59
N VAL A 306 -22.29 -8.03 -1.93
CA VAL A 306 -23.64 -7.62 -1.53
C VAL A 306 -23.91 -6.19 -1.96
N LYS A 307 -25.17 -5.90 -2.29
CA LYS A 307 -25.67 -4.55 -2.48
C LYS A 307 -26.33 -4.09 -1.17
N TYR A 308 -25.93 -2.92 -0.68
CA TYR A 308 -26.54 -2.38 0.52
C TYR A 308 -26.92 -0.92 0.38
N VAL A 309 -27.85 -0.49 1.22
CA VAL A 309 -28.23 0.90 1.46
C VAL A 309 -27.91 1.24 2.91
N GLY A 310 -27.57 2.50 3.21
CA GLY A 310 -27.08 2.87 4.53
C GLY A 310 -27.85 3.99 5.20
N VAL A 311 -28.13 3.84 6.49
CA VAL A 311 -28.50 4.93 7.40
C VAL A 311 -27.20 5.70 7.69
N TRP A 312 -26.91 6.66 6.84
CA TRP A 312 -25.67 7.43 6.86
C TRP A 312 -25.82 8.79 6.19
N TRP A 313 -26.38 8.83 4.97
CA TRP A 313 -26.45 10.04 4.17
C TRP A 313 -27.32 11.14 4.81
N GLU A 314 -28.30 10.73 5.59
CA GLU A 314 -29.17 11.67 6.34
C GLU A 314 -28.40 12.45 7.41
N MET A 315 -27.29 11.91 7.92
CA MET A 315 -26.40 12.59 8.85
C MET A 315 -25.47 13.56 8.11
N ILE A 316 -24.92 13.15 6.96
CA ILE A 316 -24.06 14.00 6.13
C ILE A 316 -24.80 15.26 5.66
N ASN A 317 -26.06 15.13 5.25
CA ASN A 317 -26.87 16.28 4.81
C ASN A 317 -27.52 17.07 5.96
N GLY A 318 -27.24 16.72 7.21
CA GLY A 318 -27.70 17.44 8.41
C GLY A 318 -29.14 17.19 8.80
N LYS A 319 -29.85 16.24 8.17
CA LYS A 319 -31.24 15.91 8.53
C LYS A 319 -31.30 15.11 9.84
N HIS A 320 -30.35 14.26 10.08
CA HIS A 320 -30.16 13.48 11.29
C HIS A 320 -28.74 13.63 11.85
N GLN A 321 -28.51 13.04 13.01
CA GLN A 321 -27.22 12.99 13.68
C GLN A 321 -26.85 11.53 14.05
N TRP A 322 -25.56 11.25 14.18
CA TRP A 322 -25.06 9.96 14.69
C TRP A 322 -25.27 9.80 16.20
N SER A 323 -25.19 10.94 16.95
CA SER A 323 -25.37 10.97 18.40
C SER A 323 -26.84 10.86 18.82
N TYR A 324 -27.04 10.45 20.07
CA TYR A 324 -28.38 10.28 20.67
C TYR A 324 -28.80 11.49 21.51
N THR A 325 -27.85 12.15 22.20
CA THR A 325 -28.14 13.18 23.20
C THR A 325 -27.18 14.36 23.08
N PHE A 326 -27.60 15.54 23.61
CA PHE A 326 -26.72 16.70 23.83
C PHE A 326 -26.25 16.81 25.28
N ASP A 327 -26.70 15.93 26.18
CA ASP A 327 -26.38 16.00 27.60
C ASP A 327 -24.98 15.53 27.96
N LEU A 328 -24.29 14.91 27.02
CA LEU A 328 -22.94 14.33 27.21
C LEU A 328 -21.87 15.07 26.37
N PRO A 329 -21.24 16.11 26.92
CA PRO A 329 -20.22 16.87 26.21
C PRO A 329 -18.90 16.11 26.07
N SER A 330 -18.71 15.03 26.85
CA SER A 330 -17.54 14.16 26.83
C SER A 330 -17.93 12.71 27.17
N VAL A 331 -17.45 11.77 26.38
CA VAL A 331 -17.69 10.34 26.56
C VAL A 331 -16.61 9.74 27.45
N GLN A 332 -17.06 8.97 28.46
CA GLN A 332 -16.24 8.10 29.31
C GLN A 332 -16.92 6.74 29.36
N LEU A 333 -16.50 5.80 28.54
CA LEU A 333 -17.22 4.53 28.28
C LEU A 333 -17.62 3.76 29.54
N ASP A 334 -16.75 3.74 30.55
CA ASP A 334 -17.00 2.97 31.79
C ASP A 334 -17.97 3.70 32.77
N HIS A 335 -18.42 4.92 32.45
CA HIS A 335 -19.22 5.79 33.31
C HIS A 335 -20.47 6.36 32.63
N LEU A 336 -20.88 5.80 31.48
CA LEU A 336 -22.02 6.30 30.71
C LEU A 336 -23.29 5.54 31.11
N ASP A 337 -24.34 6.33 31.40
CA ASP A 337 -25.70 5.84 31.54
C ASP A 337 -26.67 6.62 30.65
N TYR A 338 -26.87 6.10 29.44
CA TYR A 338 -27.77 6.73 28.46
C TYR A 338 -29.26 6.64 28.87
N THR A 339 -29.62 5.82 29.86
CA THR A 339 -31.01 5.74 30.36
C THR A 339 -31.42 7.00 31.11
N THR A 340 -30.47 7.78 31.61
CA THR A 340 -30.67 9.04 32.32
C THR A 340 -30.61 10.28 31.45
N THR A 341 -30.16 10.14 30.17
CA THR A 341 -30.01 11.24 29.23
C THR A 341 -31.31 11.50 28.44
N LYS A 342 -31.47 12.72 27.94
CA LYS A 342 -32.59 13.06 27.07
C LYS A 342 -32.22 12.88 25.61
N PRO A 343 -32.99 12.11 24.81
CA PRO A 343 -32.78 12.08 23.38
C PRO A 343 -33.04 13.45 22.78
N HIS A 344 -32.18 13.90 21.88
CA HIS A 344 -32.39 15.17 21.16
C HIS A 344 -33.41 15.04 19.99
N GLY A 345 -33.82 13.80 19.64
CA GLY A 345 -34.83 13.53 18.62
C GLY A 345 -34.33 13.60 17.17
N LEU A 346 -32.99 13.75 16.96
CA LEU A 346 -32.39 13.80 15.63
C LEU A 346 -31.56 12.55 15.33
N HIS A 347 -31.50 11.56 16.23
CA HIS A 347 -30.72 10.34 16.05
C HIS A 347 -31.20 9.54 14.84
N GLY A 348 -30.32 9.31 13.86
CA GLY A 348 -30.67 8.67 12.59
C GLY A 348 -30.80 7.15 12.69
N ALA A 349 -30.06 6.52 13.59
CA ALA A 349 -30.03 5.07 13.77
C ALA A 349 -31.14 4.57 14.74
N ASN A 350 -32.29 5.25 14.78
CA ASN A 350 -33.42 4.83 15.60
C ASN A 350 -34.26 3.73 14.96
N ASN A 351 -35.02 3.00 15.76
CA ASN A 351 -35.85 1.86 15.35
C ASN A 351 -36.74 2.14 14.13
N ASP A 352 -37.43 3.28 14.14
CA ASP A 352 -38.41 3.60 13.09
C ASP A 352 -37.75 3.93 11.77
N ASN A 353 -36.63 4.68 11.80
CA ASN A 353 -35.88 5.00 10.60
C ASN A 353 -35.23 3.76 10.01
N VAL A 354 -34.59 2.93 10.82
CA VAL A 354 -33.96 1.69 10.36
C VAL A 354 -34.98 0.74 9.72
N ARG A 355 -36.21 0.61 10.30
CA ARG A 355 -37.28 -0.18 9.67
C ARG A 355 -37.65 0.35 8.29
N ARG A 356 -37.73 1.67 8.10
CA ARG A 356 -37.96 2.26 6.76
C ARG A 356 -36.89 1.88 5.75
N TYR A 357 -35.61 1.87 6.16
CA TYR A 357 -34.50 1.43 5.30
C TYR A 357 -34.57 -0.05 4.99
N ILE A 358 -34.96 -0.90 5.96
CA ILE A 358 -35.19 -2.33 5.74
C ILE A 358 -36.29 -2.57 4.71
N ASP A 359 -37.43 -1.86 4.84
CA ASP A 359 -38.55 -1.96 3.92
C ASP A 359 -38.15 -1.49 2.50
N PHE A 360 -37.35 -0.42 2.42
CA PHE A 360 -36.82 0.07 1.15
C PHE A 360 -35.87 -0.96 0.52
N ALA A 361 -34.93 -1.52 1.29
CA ALA A 361 -34.02 -2.53 0.83
C ALA A 361 -34.76 -3.77 0.27
N ALA A 362 -35.70 -4.30 1.05
CA ALA A 362 -36.53 -5.44 0.64
C ALA A 362 -37.30 -5.17 -0.65
N LYS A 363 -37.92 -3.98 -0.76
CA LYS A 363 -38.68 -3.58 -1.96
C LYS A 363 -37.85 -3.45 -3.20
N HIS A 364 -36.59 -2.99 -3.08
CA HIS A 364 -35.72 -2.65 -4.21
C HIS A 364 -34.59 -3.66 -4.47
N GLY A 365 -34.59 -4.82 -3.79
CA GLY A 365 -33.64 -5.89 -4.04
C GLY A 365 -32.22 -5.59 -3.57
N PHE A 366 -32.08 -4.87 -2.47
CA PHE A 366 -30.82 -4.76 -1.73
C PHE A 366 -30.71 -5.93 -0.76
N ASP A 367 -29.48 -6.41 -0.59
CA ASP A 367 -29.20 -7.56 0.27
C ASP A 367 -29.10 -7.15 1.75
N GLN A 368 -28.58 -5.92 2.00
CA GLN A 368 -28.26 -5.47 3.35
C GLN A 368 -28.60 -4.00 3.59
N VAL A 369 -28.72 -3.66 4.87
CA VAL A 369 -28.83 -2.28 5.38
C VAL A 369 -27.69 -2.02 6.35
N LEU A 370 -26.81 -1.09 6.00
CA LEU A 370 -25.77 -0.56 6.90
C LEU A 370 -26.42 0.44 7.85
N VAL A 371 -26.05 0.41 9.13
CA VAL A 371 -26.53 1.39 10.12
C VAL A 371 -25.35 2.02 10.84
N GLU A 372 -24.98 3.23 10.46
CA GLU A 372 -24.03 4.04 11.23
C GLU A 372 -24.75 4.71 12.42
N GLY A 373 -24.04 4.91 13.52
CA GLY A 373 -24.61 5.52 14.72
C GLY A 373 -25.41 4.58 15.62
N TRP A 374 -25.36 3.27 15.40
CA TRP A 374 -26.14 2.31 16.18
C TRP A 374 -25.68 2.16 17.64
N ASN A 375 -24.37 2.34 17.90
CA ASN A 375 -23.71 2.12 19.18
C ASN A 375 -23.36 3.43 19.89
N ILE A 376 -23.10 3.36 21.18
CA ILE A 376 -22.77 4.53 22.01
C ILE A 376 -21.39 5.10 21.71
N GLY A 377 -21.23 6.42 21.90
CA GLY A 377 -19.95 7.14 21.80
C GLY A 377 -19.93 8.32 20.82
N TRP A 378 -20.92 8.47 19.96
CA TRP A 378 -20.92 9.47 18.90
C TRP A 378 -21.04 10.93 19.37
N GLU A 379 -21.34 11.19 20.62
CA GLU A 379 -21.41 12.53 21.21
C GLU A 379 -20.05 13.22 21.25
N ASP A 380 -18.98 12.45 21.34
CA ASP A 380 -17.60 12.95 21.48
C ASP A 380 -16.69 12.47 20.36
N TRP A 381 -17.28 12.23 19.20
CA TRP A 381 -16.61 11.81 17.97
C TRP A 381 -16.14 13.02 17.16
N PHE A 382 -15.46 12.82 16.08
CA PHE A 382 -14.92 13.72 15.07
C PHE A 382 -14.18 14.96 15.61
N GLY A 383 -12.94 15.09 15.22
CA GLY A 383 -12.08 16.24 15.53
C GLY A 383 -11.60 16.32 16.98
N LYS A 384 -11.97 15.36 17.83
CA LYS A 384 -11.52 15.31 19.23
C LYS A 384 -10.20 14.57 19.42
N SER A 385 -9.79 13.73 18.47
CA SER A 385 -8.60 12.87 18.53
C SER A 385 -8.50 12.15 19.88
N LYS A 386 -9.60 11.52 20.27
CA LYS A 386 -9.81 10.95 21.59
C LYS A 386 -9.81 9.43 21.55
N ASP A 387 -9.05 8.82 22.41
CA ASP A 387 -9.05 7.38 22.65
C ASP A 387 -10.31 6.94 23.42
N TYR A 388 -10.71 5.68 23.29
CA TYR A 388 -11.82 5.07 24.04
C TYR A 388 -13.17 5.80 23.92
N VAL A 389 -13.52 6.21 22.71
CA VAL A 389 -14.78 6.91 22.42
C VAL A 389 -15.94 5.93 22.19
N PHE A 390 -15.71 4.87 21.43
CA PHE A 390 -16.74 3.93 21.02
C PHE A 390 -16.73 2.64 21.82
N ASP A 391 -17.95 2.16 22.13
CA ASP A 391 -18.22 0.79 22.59
C ASP A 391 -18.89 0.02 21.42
N PHE A 392 -18.30 -1.08 21.02
CA PHE A 392 -18.75 -1.90 19.90
C PHE A 392 -19.73 -3.00 20.29
N GLN A 393 -20.34 -2.93 21.49
CA GLN A 393 -21.27 -3.90 22.01
C GLN A 393 -22.61 -3.30 22.46
N THR A 394 -22.63 -2.03 22.83
CA THR A 394 -23.78 -1.37 23.46
C THR A 394 -24.51 -0.48 22.46
N PRO A 395 -25.74 -0.83 22.05
CA PRO A 395 -26.56 0.03 21.22
C PRO A 395 -27.10 1.24 22.02
N TYR A 396 -27.47 2.29 21.30
CA TYR A 396 -28.25 3.38 21.88
C TYR A 396 -29.65 2.89 22.33
N PRO A 397 -30.30 3.57 23.30
CA PRO A 397 -31.59 3.13 23.85
C PRO A 397 -32.71 2.99 22.83
N ASP A 398 -32.67 3.73 21.73
CA ASP A 398 -33.67 3.73 20.65
C ASP A 398 -33.28 2.79 19.46
N PHE A 399 -32.21 1.98 19.60
CA PHE A 399 -31.80 0.96 18.65
C PHE A 399 -31.95 -0.44 19.27
N ASP A 400 -33.05 -1.12 19.00
CA ASP A 400 -33.27 -2.51 19.43
C ASP A 400 -32.61 -3.46 18.40
N ILE A 401 -31.34 -3.82 18.65
CA ILE A 401 -30.53 -4.65 17.75
C ILE A 401 -31.22 -5.99 17.45
N LYS A 402 -31.90 -6.60 18.45
CA LYS A 402 -32.56 -7.90 18.25
C LYS A 402 -33.81 -7.73 17.38
N ALA A 403 -34.70 -6.84 17.76
CA ALA A 403 -35.94 -6.64 17.05
C ALA A 403 -35.73 -6.17 15.59
N LEU A 404 -34.67 -5.38 15.34
CA LEU A 404 -34.34 -4.89 14.00
C LEU A 404 -33.75 -6.01 13.15
N ASN A 405 -32.90 -6.88 13.70
CA ASN A 405 -32.38 -8.05 12.97
C ASN A 405 -33.48 -9.05 12.65
N ASP A 406 -34.35 -9.37 13.62
CA ASP A 406 -35.50 -10.24 13.40
C ASP A 406 -36.43 -9.69 12.29
N TYR A 407 -36.67 -8.37 12.31
CA TYR A 407 -37.46 -7.71 11.28
C TYR A 407 -36.80 -7.76 9.90
N ALA A 408 -35.51 -7.46 9.80
CA ALA A 408 -34.77 -7.51 8.55
C ALA A 408 -34.81 -8.92 7.95
N HIS A 409 -34.52 -9.94 8.74
CA HIS A 409 -34.58 -11.36 8.30
C HIS A 409 -35.98 -11.76 7.84
N SER A 410 -37.03 -11.28 8.51
CA SER A 410 -38.44 -11.53 8.08
C SER A 410 -38.76 -10.95 6.70
N LYS A 411 -37.99 -9.96 6.24
CA LYS A 411 -38.09 -9.31 4.91
C LYS A 411 -37.10 -9.87 3.87
N GLY A 412 -36.27 -10.84 4.26
CA GLY A 412 -35.20 -11.37 3.39
C GLY A 412 -34.01 -10.42 3.22
N VAL A 413 -33.81 -9.49 4.16
CA VAL A 413 -32.69 -8.53 4.19
C VAL A 413 -31.89 -8.80 5.45
N SER A 414 -30.58 -8.51 5.45
CA SER A 414 -29.72 -8.54 6.63
C SER A 414 -29.32 -7.12 7.05
N LEU A 415 -28.99 -6.92 8.31
CA LEU A 415 -28.26 -5.73 8.73
C LEU A 415 -26.77 -5.95 8.51
N GLN A 416 -26.07 -4.90 8.08
CA GLN A 416 -24.61 -4.84 8.01
C GLN A 416 -24.10 -4.07 9.23
N MET A 417 -23.11 -4.63 9.91
CA MET A 417 -22.48 -4.00 11.08
C MET A 417 -21.64 -2.81 10.64
N HIS A 418 -21.56 -1.79 11.49
CA HIS A 418 -20.66 -0.65 11.34
C HIS A 418 -19.78 -0.50 12.57
N HIS A 419 -18.48 -0.41 12.36
CA HIS A 419 -17.49 -0.12 13.40
C HIS A 419 -16.73 1.15 13.01
N GLU A 420 -17.15 2.32 13.53
CA GLU A 420 -16.32 3.52 13.50
C GLU A 420 -15.28 3.44 14.60
N THR A 421 -14.01 3.46 14.24
CA THR A 421 -12.92 3.29 15.21
C THR A 421 -12.40 4.62 15.76
N SER A 422 -12.79 5.76 15.18
CA SER A 422 -12.21 7.09 15.47
C SER A 422 -10.67 7.08 15.35
N ALA A 423 -10.13 6.23 14.49
CA ALA A 423 -8.69 5.97 14.33
C ALA A 423 -7.96 5.56 15.63
N SER A 424 -8.70 5.07 16.64
CA SER A 424 -8.13 4.53 17.88
C SER A 424 -7.92 3.02 17.76
N THR A 425 -6.75 2.59 17.33
CA THR A 425 -6.38 1.17 17.19
C THR A 425 -6.51 0.43 18.51
N ARG A 426 -5.99 1.01 19.60
CA ARG A 426 -6.03 0.39 20.94
C ARG A 426 -7.44 0.14 21.45
N ASN A 427 -8.37 1.07 21.22
CA ASN A 427 -9.75 0.90 21.63
C ASN A 427 -10.44 -0.18 20.79
N TYR A 428 -10.21 -0.19 19.48
CA TYR A 428 -10.82 -1.19 18.61
C TYR A 428 -10.27 -2.60 18.89
N GLU A 429 -8.96 -2.77 19.04
CA GLU A 429 -8.33 -4.06 19.38
C GLU A 429 -8.84 -4.61 20.71
N ARG A 430 -9.01 -3.76 21.72
CA ARG A 430 -9.57 -4.16 23.03
C ARG A 430 -10.96 -4.74 22.93
N HIS A 431 -11.78 -4.24 22.00
CA HIS A 431 -13.19 -4.63 21.83
C HIS A 431 -13.40 -5.67 20.73
N LEU A 432 -12.41 -5.93 19.88
CA LEU A 432 -12.52 -6.64 18.61
C LEU A 432 -13.24 -8.00 18.78
N GLU A 433 -12.77 -8.84 19.70
CA GLU A 433 -13.32 -10.18 19.91
C GLU A 433 -14.80 -10.11 20.36
N ALA A 434 -15.11 -9.28 21.34
CA ALA A 434 -16.45 -9.11 21.85
C ALA A 434 -17.42 -8.50 20.82
N ALA A 435 -16.92 -7.59 19.98
CA ALA A 435 -17.68 -7.00 18.87
C ALA A 435 -18.07 -8.07 17.83
N TYR A 436 -17.13 -8.94 17.45
CA TYR A 436 -17.42 -10.04 16.52
C TYR A 436 -18.30 -11.14 17.15
N GLN A 437 -18.18 -11.38 18.44
CA GLN A 437 -19.13 -12.27 19.17
C GLN A 437 -20.56 -11.71 19.14
N LEU A 438 -20.73 -10.37 19.28
CA LEU A 438 -22.02 -9.72 19.13
C LEU A 438 -22.57 -9.88 17.70
N MET A 439 -21.74 -9.72 16.68
CA MET A 439 -22.14 -9.96 15.30
C MET A 439 -22.66 -11.38 15.12
N ASN A 440 -21.91 -12.37 15.56
CA ASN A 440 -22.30 -13.77 15.47
C ASN A 440 -23.62 -14.04 16.19
N LYS A 441 -23.81 -13.46 17.38
CA LYS A 441 -25.04 -13.61 18.18
C LYS A 441 -26.31 -13.15 17.45
N TYR A 442 -26.20 -12.08 16.65
CA TYR A 442 -27.33 -11.50 15.91
C TYR A 442 -27.33 -11.83 14.42
N GLY A 443 -26.41 -12.68 13.94
CA GLY A 443 -26.39 -13.16 12.58
C GLY A 443 -25.90 -12.14 11.55
N TYR A 444 -25.07 -11.19 11.95
CA TYR A 444 -24.39 -10.29 11.02
C TYR A 444 -23.34 -11.06 10.21
N THR A 445 -23.34 -10.88 8.91
CA THR A 445 -22.42 -11.56 7.99
C THR A 445 -21.41 -10.62 7.32
N ALA A 446 -21.57 -9.32 7.53
CA ALA A 446 -20.69 -8.30 6.96
C ALA A 446 -20.50 -7.15 7.95
N VAL A 447 -19.35 -6.50 7.89
CA VAL A 447 -19.00 -5.30 8.67
C VAL A 447 -18.35 -4.27 7.77
N LYS A 448 -18.72 -2.99 7.94
CA LYS A 448 -17.95 -1.84 7.45
C LYS A 448 -17.15 -1.29 8.63
N SER A 449 -15.84 -1.52 8.62
CA SER A 449 -14.93 -0.84 9.54
C SER A 449 -14.48 0.47 8.93
N GLY A 450 -14.47 1.53 9.71
CA GLY A 450 -14.05 2.85 9.27
C GLY A 450 -13.27 3.60 10.33
N TYR A 451 -12.74 4.73 9.93
CA TYR A 451 -12.08 5.67 10.81
C TYR A 451 -12.16 7.07 10.24
N VAL A 452 -12.30 8.06 11.11
CA VAL A 452 -12.23 9.47 10.75
C VAL A 452 -11.31 10.18 11.74
N GLY A 453 -10.36 10.95 11.21
CA GLY A 453 -9.37 11.67 12.01
C GLY A 453 -8.01 10.99 12.06
N ASN A 454 -7.08 11.62 12.76
CA ASN A 454 -5.70 11.15 12.88
C ASN A 454 -5.60 9.89 13.75
N ILE A 455 -4.66 9.00 13.42
CA ILE A 455 -4.38 7.80 14.21
C ILE A 455 -4.06 8.14 15.68
N ILE A 456 -4.57 7.33 16.58
CA ILE A 456 -4.28 7.41 18.01
C ILE A 456 -3.55 6.10 18.42
N PRO A 457 -2.35 6.19 19.02
CA PRO A 457 -1.65 7.38 19.48
C PRO A 457 -1.10 8.26 18.35
N ARG A 458 -0.95 9.56 18.62
CA ARG A 458 -0.42 10.54 17.66
C ARG A 458 1.02 10.23 17.28
N GLY A 459 1.36 10.57 16.03
CA GLY A 459 2.65 10.31 15.42
C GLY A 459 2.64 9.09 14.52
N GLU A 460 1.59 8.29 14.55
CA GLU A 460 1.32 7.25 13.57
C GLU A 460 0.46 7.82 12.44
N TYR A 461 0.61 7.27 11.23
CA TYR A 461 -0.12 7.66 10.04
C TYR A 461 -0.91 6.48 9.49
N HIS A 462 -1.98 6.77 8.71
CA HIS A 462 -2.87 5.74 8.17
C HIS A 462 -2.16 4.79 7.19
N TYR A 463 -1.08 5.23 6.55
CA TYR A 463 -0.31 4.44 5.58
C TYR A 463 1.01 3.89 6.15
N GLY A 464 1.21 3.97 7.47
CA GLY A 464 2.37 3.44 8.18
C GLY A 464 2.33 1.94 8.45
#